data_4f03acd123b8caa8869a6a2faf184ec6
#
_entry.id   4f03acd123b8caa8869a6a2faf184ec6
#
_cell.length_a   1.000
_cell.length_b   1.000
_cell.length_c   1.000
_cell.angle_alpha   90.00
_cell.angle_beta   90.00
_cell.angle_gamma   90.00
#
_symmetry.space_group_name_H-M   'P 1'
#
loop_
_entity.id
_entity.type
_entity.pdbx_description
1 polymer ?
#
loop_
_entity_poly.entity_id
_entity_poly.type
_entity_poly.pdbx_seq_one_letter_code
_entity_poly.pdbx_strand_id
1 'polypeptide(L)'
;KEELDLIWSEGAIYNIGFERGLNEWRQYLKPGGYIAVSESSWFTDERPAEINDFWVDAYPEIDTIPNQVAKIHKAGYLPVATFILPENCWTEHYFALKVPAQEIFLRKYAGNKIAEEFSALQSMEVELYRKYKEFYGYVFFIAKKVGQ
;
A
#
# COMPACT_ATOMS: atom_id res chain seq x y z
N LYS A 1 8.65 -10.07 23.77
CA LYS A 1 7.99 -9.96 22.46
C LYS A 1 6.62 -9.40 22.72
N GLU A 2 5.62 -9.57 22.99
CA GLU A 2 4.27 -9.03 23.23
C GLU A 2 4.27 -7.72 24.06
N GLU A 3 4.84 -6.67 23.48
CA GLU A 3 5.08 -5.40 24.19
C GLU A 3 4.20 -4.26 23.71
N LEU A 4 3.65 -4.38 22.47
CA LEU A 4 2.93 -3.30 21.81
C LEU A 4 1.41 -3.48 21.94
N ASP A 5 0.73 -2.40 22.22
CA ASP A 5 -0.73 -2.34 22.18
C ASP A 5 -1.25 -2.07 20.76
N LEU A 6 -0.44 -1.41 19.93
CA LEU A 6 -0.76 -1.05 18.55
C LEU A 6 0.50 -1.08 17.67
N ILE A 7 0.35 -1.64 16.48
CA ILE A 7 1.28 -1.44 15.35
C ILE A 7 0.54 -0.60 14.31
N TRP A 8 1.14 0.54 13.95
CA TRP A 8 0.61 1.46 12.96
C TRP A 8 1.57 1.58 11.78
N SER A 9 1.09 1.34 10.56
CA SER A 9 1.90 1.41 9.34
C SER A 9 1.10 1.96 8.18
N GLU A 10 1.53 3.09 7.64
CA GLU A 10 0.91 3.73 6.49
C GLU A 10 1.82 3.61 5.27
N GLY A 11 1.32 2.99 4.18
CA GLY A 11 2.01 2.86 2.91
C GLY A 11 3.40 2.22 3.02
N ALA A 12 3.62 1.32 3.98
CA ALA A 12 4.95 0.78 4.27
C ALA A 12 5.03 -0.74 4.42
N ILE A 13 3.95 -1.41 4.81
CA ILE A 13 3.94 -2.87 5.01
C ILE A 13 4.30 -3.62 3.72
N TYR A 14 3.96 -3.09 2.55
CA TYR A 14 4.28 -3.67 1.25
C TYR A 14 5.79 -3.92 1.04
N ASN A 15 6.66 -3.12 1.69
CA ASN A 15 8.12 -3.27 1.57
C ASN A 15 8.64 -4.62 2.08
N ILE A 16 7.91 -5.25 2.99
CA ILE A 16 8.23 -6.59 3.50
C ILE A 16 7.23 -7.65 3.02
N GLY A 17 6.17 -7.23 2.34
CA GLY A 17 5.04 -8.04 1.92
C GLY A 17 3.90 -8.02 2.94
N PHE A 18 2.66 -7.88 2.45
CA PHE A 18 1.48 -7.71 3.30
C PHE A 18 1.26 -8.93 4.22
N GLU A 19 1.17 -10.12 3.66
CA GLU A 19 0.96 -11.35 4.44
C GLU A 19 2.13 -11.64 5.39
N ARG A 20 3.35 -11.39 4.93
CA ARG A 20 4.55 -11.55 5.75
C ARG A 20 4.57 -10.57 6.93
N GLY A 21 4.26 -9.30 6.68
CA GLY A 21 4.19 -8.28 7.73
C GLY A 21 3.15 -8.62 8.79
N LEU A 22 1.95 -9.04 8.38
CA LEU A 22 0.90 -9.48 9.30
C LEU A 22 1.39 -10.62 10.23
N ASN A 23 2.04 -11.63 9.66
CA ASN A 23 2.52 -12.79 10.43
C ASN A 23 3.70 -12.44 11.34
N GLU A 24 4.72 -11.73 10.83
CA GLU A 24 5.93 -11.42 11.59
C GLU A 24 5.66 -10.39 12.70
N TRP A 25 4.82 -9.39 12.45
CA TRP A 25 4.55 -8.34 13.45
C TRP A 25 3.63 -8.81 14.57
N ARG A 26 2.82 -9.85 14.33
CA ARG A 26 1.89 -10.40 15.33
C ARG A 26 2.57 -10.75 16.65
N GLN A 27 3.83 -11.22 16.63
CA GLN A 27 4.57 -11.61 17.82
C GLN A 27 4.90 -10.44 18.76
N TYR A 28 4.86 -9.19 18.25
CA TYR A 28 5.16 -8.00 19.04
C TYR A 28 3.90 -7.39 19.69
N LEU A 29 2.73 -7.74 19.19
CA LEU A 29 1.47 -7.29 19.78
C LEU A 29 1.11 -8.11 21.01
N LYS A 30 0.67 -7.43 22.06
CA LYS A 30 0.02 -8.05 23.20
C LYS A 30 -1.24 -8.80 22.77
N PRO A 31 -1.70 -9.81 23.55
CA PRO A 31 -3.04 -10.37 23.36
C PRO A 31 -4.11 -9.26 23.36
N GLY A 32 -4.94 -9.22 22.34
CA GLY A 32 -5.94 -8.16 22.15
C GLY A 32 -5.41 -6.82 21.65
N GLY A 33 -4.12 -6.70 21.35
CA GLY A 33 -3.53 -5.55 20.67
C GLY A 33 -3.99 -5.43 19.24
N TYR A 34 -3.75 -4.28 18.61
CA TYR A 34 -4.27 -3.94 17.29
C TYR A 34 -3.14 -3.77 16.27
N ILE A 35 -3.44 -4.11 15.02
CA ILE A 35 -2.69 -3.69 13.86
C ILE A 35 -3.56 -2.73 13.05
N ALA A 36 -2.96 -1.64 12.58
CA ALA A 36 -3.58 -0.65 11.73
C ALA A 36 -2.63 -0.36 10.56
N VAL A 37 -2.99 -0.79 9.36
CA VAL A 37 -2.10 -0.73 8.19
C VAL A 37 -2.85 -0.23 6.97
N SER A 38 -2.20 0.57 6.14
CA SER A 38 -2.71 0.90 4.82
C SER A 38 -1.94 0.14 3.74
N GLU A 39 -2.69 -0.33 2.73
CA GLU A 39 -2.19 -1.15 1.64
C GLU A 39 -2.91 -0.79 0.34
N SER A 40 -2.17 -0.77 -0.78
CA SER A 40 -2.77 -0.65 -2.10
C SER A 40 -3.61 -1.89 -2.40
N SER A 41 -4.86 -1.68 -2.76
CA SER A 41 -5.80 -2.77 -2.98
C SER A 41 -6.70 -2.52 -4.17
N TRP A 42 -7.13 -3.59 -4.82
CA TRP A 42 -8.12 -3.54 -5.87
C TRP A 42 -9.52 -3.36 -5.29
N PHE A 43 -10.32 -2.48 -5.93
CA PHE A 43 -11.73 -2.27 -5.60
C PHE A 43 -12.65 -3.21 -6.37
N THR A 44 -12.16 -3.78 -7.48
CA THR A 44 -12.92 -4.61 -8.41
C THR A 44 -12.19 -5.92 -8.73
N ASP A 45 -12.92 -6.97 -9.04
CA ASP A 45 -12.36 -8.23 -9.52
C ASP A 45 -11.87 -8.12 -10.96
N GLU A 46 -12.61 -7.38 -11.81
CA GLU A 46 -12.25 -7.10 -13.19
C GLU A 46 -11.71 -5.67 -13.32
N ARG A 47 -10.69 -5.49 -14.13
CA ARG A 47 -10.03 -4.20 -14.36
C ARG A 47 -9.30 -4.21 -15.71
N PRO A 48 -9.05 -3.02 -16.30
CA PRO A 48 -8.27 -2.91 -17.53
C PRO A 48 -6.88 -3.52 -17.43
N ALA A 49 -6.44 -4.18 -18.50
CA ALA A 49 -5.15 -4.87 -18.54
C ALA A 49 -3.98 -3.91 -18.24
N GLU A 50 -4.01 -2.70 -18.76
CA GLU A 50 -2.94 -1.70 -18.56
C GLU A 50 -2.62 -1.47 -17.08
N ILE A 51 -3.65 -1.26 -16.24
CA ILE A 51 -3.43 -1.02 -14.82
C ILE A 51 -3.14 -2.31 -14.06
N ASN A 52 -3.71 -3.43 -14.49
CA ASN A 52 -3.42 -4.73 -13.93
C ASN A 52 -1.93 -5.08 -14.13
N ASP A 53 -1.43 -4.96 -15.34
CA ASP A 53 -0.06 -5.33 -15.70
C ASP A 53 0.96 -4.42 -15.01
N PHE A 54 0.66 -3.11 -14.92
CA PHE A 54 1.49 -2.17 -14.14
C PHE A 54 1.66 -2.62 -12.69
N TRP A 55 0.57 -2.95 -12.00
CA TRP A 55 0.64 -3.32 -10.59
C TRP A 55 1.20 -4.71 -10.36
N VAL A 56 0.92 -5.67 -11.24
CA VAL A 56 1.51 -7.01 -11.16
C VAL A 56 3.04 -6.96 -11.30
N ASP A 57 3.56 -6.04 -12.12
CA ASP A 57 5.00 -5.82 -12.27
C ASP A 57 5.59 -5.04 -11.07
N ALA A 58 4.94 -3.96 -10.65
CA ALA A 58 5.42 -3.09 -9.58
C ALA A 58 5.25 -3.68 -8.17
N TYR A 59 4.14 -4.36 -7.92
CA TYR A 59 3.78 -4.97 -6.64
C TYR A 59 2.87 -6.20 -6.83
N PRO A 60 3.45 -7.39 -7.07
CA PRO A 60 2.69 -8.61 -7.36
C PRO A 60 1.72 -9.06 -6.24
N GLU A 61 1.91 -8.59 -5.01
CA GLU A 61 1.05 -8.94 -3.87
C GLU A 61 -0.23 -8.09 -3.77
N ILE A 62 -0.42 -7.10 -4.67
CA ILE A 62 -1.66 -6.33 -4.70
C ILE A 62 -2.85 -7.25 -4.89
N ASP A 63 -3.89 -7.08 -4.08
CA ASP A 63 -5.02 -7.97 -4.07
C ASP A 63 -6.33 -7.21 -3.81
N THR A 64 -7.47 -7.87 -3.96
CA THR A 64 -8.77 -7.29 -3.67
C THR A 64 -8.98 -7.09 -2.16
N ILE A 65 -9.84 -6.14 -1.80
CA ILE A 65 -10.17 -5.88 -0.39
C ILE A 65 -10.65 -7.15 0.34
N PRO A 66 -11.57 -7.97 -0.22
CA PRO A 66 -11.98 -9.21 0.43
C PRO A 66 -10.83 -10.19 0.66
N ASN A 67 -9.92 -10.33 -0.30
CA ASN A 67 -8.77 -11.20 -0.18
C ASN A 67 -7.77 -10.70 0.88
N GLN A 68 -7.52 -9.39 0.95
CA GLN A 68 -6.69 -8.80 2.01
C GLN A 68 -7.29 -9.01 3.40
N VAL A 69 -8.62 -8.86 3.55
CA VAL A 69 -9.33 -9.17 4.80
C VAL A 69 -9.21 -10.65 5.16
N ALA A 70 -9.29 -11.55 4.17
CA ALA A 70 -9.09 -12.98 4.40
C ALA A 70 -7.66 -13.31 4.87
N LYS A 71 -6.62 -12.66 4.30
CA LYS A 71 -5.23 -12.77 4.75
C LYS A 71 -5.07 -12.31 6.20
N ILE A 72 -5.68 -11.18 6.58
CA ILE A 72 -5.70 -10.67 7.95
C ILE A 72 -6.31 -11.70 8.90
N HIS A 73 -7.46 -12.26 8.55
CA HIS A 73 -8.11 -13.28 9.36
C HIS A 73 -7.25 -14.55 9.49
N LYS A 74 -6.68 -15.02 8.39
CA LYS A 74 -5.78 -16.20 8.35
C LYS A 74 -4.52 -15.99 9.20
N ALA A 75 -4.01 -14.76 9.29
CA ALA A 75 -2.85 -14.41 10.13
C ALA A 75 -3.19 -14.33 11.65
N GLY A 76 -4.43 -14.66 12.06
CA GLY A 76 -4.84 -14.70 13.45
C GLY A 76 -5.28 -13.34 14.01
N TYR A 77 -5.84 -12.49 13.15
CA TYR A 77 -6.49 -11.26 13.58
C TYR A 77 -8.00 -11.30 13.32
N LEU A 78 -8.74 -10.60 14.14
CA LEU A 78 -10.16 -10.30 13.91
C LEU A 78 -10.23 -8.95 13.16
N PRO A 79 -10.69 -8.90 11.90
CA PRO A 79 -10.94 -7.64 11.21
C PRO A 79 -11.94 -6.77 11.99
N VAL A 80 -11.60 -5.51 12.23
CA VAL A 80 -12.42 -4.56 13.00
C VAL A 80 -13.00 -3.48 12.09
N ALA A 81 -12.18 -2.92 11.23
CA ALA A 81 -12.60 -1.92 10.25
C ALA A 81 -11.76 -2.02 8.98
N THR A 82 -12.40 -1.74 7.86
CA THR A 82 -11.78 -1.62 6.56
C THR A 82 -12.44 -0.46 5.84
N PHE A 83 -11.65 0.49 5.34
CA PHE A 83 -12.18 1.63 4.61
C PHE A 83 -11.18 2.14 3.57
N ILE A 84 -11.71 2.62 2.46
CA ILE A 84 -10.94 3.23 1.40
C ILE A 84 -10.50 4.62 1.86
N LEU A 85 -9.20 4.91 1.75
CA LEU A 85 -8.67 6.23 2.03
C LEU A 85 -9.11 7.21 0.92
N PRO A 86 -9.39 8.47 1.28
CA PRO A 86 -9.82 9.46 0.30
C PRO A 86 -8.72 9.75 -0.73
N GLU A 87 -9.14 10.17 -1.91
CA GLU A 87 -8.27 10.43 -3.06
C GLU A 87 -7.13 11.42 -2.77
N ASN A 88 -7.34 12.37 -1.85
CA ASN A 88 -6.33 13.34 -1.48
C ASN A 88 -5.09 12.73 -0.81
N CYS A 89 -5.17 11.50 -0.29
CA CYS A 89 -4.00 10.74 0.17
C CYS A 89 -3.00 10.51 -0.97
N TRP A 90 -3.49 10.32 -2.20
CA TRP A 90 -2.67 10.20 -3.39
C TRP A 90 -2.29 11.55 -3.97
N THR A 91 -3.28 12.43 -4.18
CA THR A 91 -3.10 13.66 -4.94
C THR A 91 -2.36 14.74 -4.17
N GLU A 92 -2.79 15.06 -2.94
CA GLU A 92 -2.23 16.16 -2.16
C GLU A 92 -1.06 15.73 -1.28
N HIS A 93 -1.19 14.55 -0.64
CA HIS A 93 -0.21 14.10 0.35
C HIS A 93 0.91 13.23 -0.22
N TYR A 94 0.80 12.78 -1.46
CA TYR A 94 1.83 11.99 -2.13
C TYR A 94 2.30 12.64 -3.44
N PHE A 95 1.45 12.75 -4.45
CA PHE A 95 1.86 13.25 -5.77
C PHE A 95 2.26 14.73 -5.76
N ALA A 96 1.54 15.58 -5.04
CA ALA A 96 1.87 17.00 -4.97
C ALA A 96 3.26 17.27 -4.35
N LEU A 97 3.69 16.43 -3.43
CA LEU A 97 5.02 16.51 -2.82
C LEU A 97 6.11 15.88 -3.71
N LYS A 98 5.75 14.86 -4.48
CA LYS A 98 6.64 14.09 -5.33
C LYS A 98 7.11 14.91 -6.54
N VAL A 99 6.22 15.68 -7.19
CA VAL A 99 6.53 16.42 -8.43
C VAL A 99 7.68 17.42 -8.23
N PRO A 100 7.67 18.32 -7.23
CA PRO A 100 8.81 19.23 -7.00
C PRO A 100 10.10 18.50 -6.64
N ALA A 101 10.02 17.43 -5.87
CA ALA A 101 11.18 16.62 -5.51
C ALA A 101 11.80 15.94 -6.73
N GLN A 102 10.99 15.49 -7.65
CA GLN A 102 11.40 14.88 -8.92
C GLN A 102 12.14 15.87 -9.83
N GLU A 103 11.68 17.13 -9.91
CA GLU A 103 12.38 18.18 -10.65
C GLU A 103 13.77 18.48 -10.09
N ILE A 104 13.89 18.55 -8.76
CA ILE A 104 15.17 18.74 -8.08
C ILE A 104 16.10 17.56 -8.35
N PHE A 105 15.57 16.34 -8.27
CA PHE A 105 16.32 15.11 -8.54
C PHE A 105 16.85 15.09 -9.97
N LEU A 106 16.02 15.37 -10.97
CA LEU A 106 16.44 15.40 -12.37
C LEU A 106 17.49 16.48 -12.66
N ARG A 107 17.39 17.65 -12.03
CA ARG A 107 18.44 18.68 -12.15
C ARG A 107 19.77 18.21 -11.57
N LYS A 108 19.74 17.55 -10.42
CA LYS A 108 20.94 17.02 -9.74
C LYS A 108 21.62 15.92 -10.55
N TYR A 109 20.85 15.09 -11.23
CA TYR A 109 21.34 13.96 -12.01
C TYR A 109 21.13 14.13 -13.52
N ALA A 110 21.24 15.37 -14.02
CA ALA A 110 21.06 15.69 -15.43
C ALA A 110 21.96 14.83 -16.32
N GLY A 111 21.40 14.23 -17.36
CA GLY A 111 22.09 13.33 -18.28
C GLY A 111 22.33 11.90 -17.77
N ASN A 112 21.83 11.56 -16.57
CA ASN A 112 21.88 10.20 -16.07
C ASN A 112 20.63 9.43 -16.51
N LYS A 113 20.78 8.47 -17.43
CA LYS A 113 19.68 7.69 -18.00
C LYS A 113 18.86 6.93 -16.94
N ILE A 114 19.51 6.38 -15.92
CA ILE A 114 18.81 5.66 -14.84
C ILE A 114 17.90 6.62 -14.06
N ALA A 115 18.38 7.84 -13.80
CA ALA A 115 17.58 8.85 -13.12
C ALA A 115 16.38 9.32 -13.98
N GLU A 116 16.58 9.44 -15.28
CA GLU A 116 15.52 9.79 -16.23
C GLU A 116 14.47 8.69 -16.35
N GLU A 117 14.88 7.42 -16.47
CA GLU A 117 13.99 6.25 -16.50
C GLU A 117 13.20 6.11 -15.20
N PHE A 118 13.86 6.24 -14.05
CA PHE A 118 13.18 6.23 -12.75
C PHE A 118 12.14 7.34 -12.65
N SER A 119 12.48 8.55 -13.08
CA SER A 119 11.57 9.68 -13.08
C SER A 119 10.37 9.47 -14.01
N ALA A 120 10.58 8.87 -15.18
CA ALA A 120 9.52 8.54 -16.13
C ALA A 120 8.52 7.52 -15.52
N LEU A 121 9.01 6.47 -14.85
CA LEU A 121 8.16 5.49 -14.14
C LEU A 121 7.32 6.16 -13.06
N GLN A 122 7.91 7.09 -12.31
CA GLN A 122 7.22 7.82 -11.27
C GLN A 122 6.11 8.75 -11.83
N SER A 123 6.33 9.34 -13.00
CA SER A 123 5.31 10.15 -13.69
C SER A 123 4.18 9.28 -14.25
N MET A 124 4.52 8.10 -14.76
CA MET A 124 3.54 7.14 -15.25
C MET A 124 2.57 6.68 -14.15
N GLU A 125 3.05 6.46 -12.92
CA GLU A 125 2.19 6.14 -11.78
C GLU A 125 1.10 7.20 -11.56
N VAL A 126 1.46 8.49 -11.64
CA VAL A 126 0.51 9.61 -11.49
C VAL A 126 -0.58 9.58 -12.57
N GLU A 127 -0.18 9.37 -13.82
CA GLU A 127 -1.13 9.33 -14.95
C GLU A 127 -2.03 8.10 -14.87
N LEU A 128 -1.48 6.94 -14.51
CA LEU A 128 -2.25 5.71 -14.33
C LEU A 128 -3.25 5.85 -13.17
N TYR A 129 -2.87 6.49 -12.07
CA TYR A 129 -3.81 6.76 -10.99
C TYR A 129 -4.96 7.66 -11.45
N ARG A 130 -4.68 8.75 -12.14
CA ARG A 130 -5.73 9.63 -12.68
C ARG A 130 -6.72 8.90 -13.58
N LYS A 131 -6.21 7.97 -14.40
CA LYS A 131 -7.00 7.19 -15.36
C LYS A 131 -7.79 6.06 -14.72
N TYR A 132 -7.26 5.44 -13.67
CA TYR A 132 -7.74 4.16 -13.13
C TYR A 132 -8.10 4.18 -11.64
N LYS A 133 -8.19 5.34 -11.02
CA LYS A 133 -8.51 5.51 -9.59
C LYS A 133 -9.81 4.85 -9.13
N GLU A 134 -10.70 4.50 -10.06
CA GLU A 134 -11.94 3.77 -9.76
C GLU A 134 -11.71 2.28 -9.52
N PHE A 135 -10.56 1.74 -9.91
CA PHE A 135 -10.23 0.32 -9.81
C PHE A 135 -9.33 -0.02 -8.62
N TYR A 136 -8.58 0.94 -8.08
CA TYR A 136 -7.66 0.72 -6.98
C TYR A 136 -7.39 1.98 -6.15
N GLY A 137 -6.84 1.78 -4.98
CA GLY A 137 -6.38 2.86 -4.11
C GLY A 137 -5.86 2.33 -2.79
N TYR A 138 -5.55 3.25 -1.87
CA TYR A 138 -5.18 2.87 -0.52
C TYR A 138 -6.41 2.49 0.29
N VAL A 139 -6.29 1.36 0.96
CA VAL A 139 -7.29 0.85 1.90
C VAL A 139 -6.65 0.73 3.27
N PHE A 140 -7.33 1.22 4.29
CA PHE A 140 -6.90 1.12 5.66
C PHE A 140 -7.58 -0.08 6.32
N PHE A 141 -6.79 -0.96 6.91
CA PHE A 141 -7.23 -2.15 7.60
C PHE A 141 -6.90 -2.04 9.07
N ILE A 142 -7.89 -2.19 9.93
CA ILE A 142 -7.74 -2.26 11.38
C ILE A 142 -8.18 -3.63 11.84
N ALA A 143 -7.32 -4.32 12.57
CA ALA A 143 -7.61 -5.65 13.06
C ALA A 143 -7.03 -5.88 14.47
N LYS A 144 -7.71 -6.74 15.23
CA LYS A 144 -7.35 -7.07 16.60
C LYS A 144 -6.70 -8.45 16.66
N LYS A 145 -5.55 -8.56 17.30
CA LYS A 145 -4.92 -9.86 17.57
C LYS A 145 -5.83 -10.73 18.41
N VAL A 146 -6.16 -11.94 17.92
CA VAL A 146 -6.95 -12.95 18.63
C VAL A 146 -6.15 -14.24 18.79
N GLY A 147 -6.50 -15.02 19.80
CA GLY A 147 -5.75 -16.22 20.18
C GLY A 147 -4.40 -15.89 20.85
N GLN A 148 -3.78 -16.90 21.36
CA GLN A 148 -2.43 -16.83 21.94
C GLN A 148 -1.33 -16.73 20.88
#